data_81153499123d4e3b2f7e7ffeaa83092f
#
_entry.id   81153499123d4e3b2f7e7ffeaa83092f
#
_cell.length_a   1.000
_cell.length_b   1.000
_cell.length_c   1.000
_cell.angle_alpha   90.00
_cell.angle_beta   90.00
_cell.angle_gamma   90.00
#
_symmetry.space_group_name_H-M   'P 1'
#
loop_
_entity.id
_entity.type
_entity.pdbx_description
1 polymer ?
#
loop_
_entity_poly.entity_id
_entity_poly.type
_entity_poly.pdbx_seq_one_letter_code
_entity_poly.pdbx_strand_id
1 'polypeptide(L)'
;MPMILSSFISSNEDVQYIALNKPAFAPPAWAFIVVWILNFSLSGVGAWLVSRSSASWNKKVFAFFAFGTLIVLNLISSMIPLNPESPKWNYAILIAIWSAASITGIANGRIDRRAGLALVPYVVWITFAGYLIYRISQLN
;
A
#
# COMPACT_ATOMS: atom_id res chain seq x y z
N MET A 1 0.65 4.49 -2.02
CA MET A 1 0.25 5.89 -1.77
C MET A 1 1.37 6.81 -2.21
N PRO A 2 1.14 7.56 -3.28
CA PRO A 2 2.22 8.41 -3.83
C PRO A 2 2.75 9.46 -2.86
N MET A 3 1.89 10.00 -2.01
CA MET A 3 2.25 11.09 -1.10
C MET A 3 3.35 10.75 -0.10
N ILE A 4 3.53 9.49 0.25
CA ILE A 4 4.46 9.13 1.32
C ILE A 4 5.87 8.94 0.81
N LEU A 5 6.00 8.28 -0.32
CA LEU A 5 7.32 8.12 -0.95
C LEU A 5 7.81 9.43 -1.54
N SER A 6 6.90 10.25 -2.03
CA SER A 6 7.26 11.56 -2.57
C SER A 6 7.57 12.59 -1.51
N SER A 7 7.08 12.46 -0.28
CA SER A 7 7.48 13.37 0.79
C SER A 7 8.96 13.24 1.15
N PHE A 8 9.58 12.10 0.85
CA PHE A 8 11.02 11.94 0.96
C PHE A 8 11.78 12.51 -0.24
N ILE A 9 11.08 12.72 -1.36
CA ILE A 9 11.67 13.15 -2.63
C ILE A 9 11.29 14.59 -2.95
N SER A 10 10.09 15.01 -2.57
CA SER A 10 9.55 16.33 -2.90
C SER A 10 8.57 16.80 -1.82
N SER A 11 8.87 17.91 -1.19
CA SER A 11 7.98 18.56 -0.22
C SER A 11 6.68 19.10 -0.85
N ASN A 12 6.60 19.15 -2.18
CA ASN A 12 5.46 19.74 -2.88
C ASN A 12 4.17 18.94 -2.73
N GLU A 13 4.27 17.60 -2.61
CA GLU A 13 3.08 16.76 -2.49
C GLU A 13 2.48 16.79 -1.08
N ASP A 14 3.30 16.93 -0.05
CA ASP A 14 2.80 17.14 1.31
C ASP A 14 2.02 18.46 1.39
N VAL A 15 2.55 19.51 0.79
CA VAL A 15 1.87 20.81 0.70
C VAL A 15 0.57 20.67 -0.09
N GLN A 16 0.57 19.92 -1.19
CA GLN A 16 -0.62 19.67 -1.97
C GLN A 16 -1.70 18.94 -1.14
N TYR A 17 -1.32 17.90 -0.41
CA TYR A 17 -2.26 17.17 0.45
C TYR A 17 -2.85 18.08 1.54
N ILE A 18 -2.01 18.88 2.20
CA ILE A 18 -2.45 19.79 3.26
C ILE A 18 -3.42 20.84 2.70
N ALA A 19 -3.19 21.31 1.47
CA ALA A 19 -4.02 22.33 0.84
C ALA A 19 -5.37 21.81 0.32
N LEU A 20 -5.55 20.49 0.17
CA LEU A 20 -6.80 19.90 -0.31
C LEU A 20 -7.92 20.00 0.73
N ASN A 21 -9.14 20.16 0.25
CA ASN A 21 -10.32 19.97 1.09
C ASN A 21 -10.47 18.49 1.40
N LYS A 22 -10.51 18.14 2.68
CA LYS A 22 -10.50 16.76 3.15
C LYS A 22 -11.70 16.50 4.07
N PRO A 23 -12.20 15.24 4.12
CA PRO A 23 -13.20 14.87 5.12
C PRO A 23 -12.62 14.97 6.54
N ALA A 24 -13.50 15.07 7.54
CA ALA A 24 -13.08 15.23 8.93
C ALA A 24 -12.22 14.06 9.45
N PHE A 25 -12.39 12.87 8.89
CA PHE A 25 -11.63 11.67 9.28
C PHE A 25 -10.27 11.55 8.57
N ALA A 26 -9.91 12.50 7.68
CA ALA A 26 -8.66 12.41 6.95
C ALA A 26 -7.47 12.50 7.93
N PRO A 27 -6.52 11.55 7.85
CA PRO A 27 -5.36 11.58 8.74
C PRO A 27 -4.42 12.72 8.38
N PRO A 28 -3.62 13.22 9.34
CA PRO A 28 -2.59 14.19 9.03
C PRO A 28 -1.49 13.56 8.17
N ALA A 29 -0.75 14.40 7.42
CA ALA A 29 0.28 13.90 6.48
C ALA A 29 1.31 13.00 7.16
N TRP A 30 1.74 13.30 8.40
CA TRP A 30 2.72 12.50 9.11
C TRP A 30 2.23 11.08 9.41
N ALA A 31 0.93 10.88 9.56
CA ALA A 31 0.36 9.56 9.85
C ALA A 31 0.61 8.56 8.72
N PHE A 32 0.66 9.02 7.48
CA PHE A 32 0.96 8.16 6.33
C PHE A 32 2.35 7.53 6.44
N ILE A 33 3.34 8.31 6.89
CA ILE A 33 4.70 7.80 7.07
C ILE A 33 4.74 6.69 8.11
N VAL A 34 4.08 6.91 9.25
CA VAL A 34 4.02 5.92 10.35
C VAL A 34 3.35 4.63 9.86
N VAL A 35 2.22 4.74 9.18
CA VAL A 35 1.47 3.58 8.68
C VAL A 35 2.29 2.82 7.64
N TRP A 36 3.00 3.53 6.74
CA TRP A 36 3.84 2.88 5.73
C TRP A 36 5.01 2.14 6.34
N ILE A 37 5.70 2.75 7.31
CA ILE A 37 6.79 2.07 8.02
C ILE A 37 6.26 0.79 8.68
N LEU A 38 5.11 0.86 9.34
CA LEU A 38 4.49 -0.28 9.98
C LEU A 38 4.13 -1.36 8.96
N ASN A 39 3.46 -0.99 7.86
CA ASN A 39 3.02 -1.94 6.84
C ASN A 39 4.20 -2.62 6.15
N PHE A 40 5.23 -1.87 5.77
CA PHE A 40 6.40 -2.47 5.15
C PHE A 40 7.19 -3.34 6.11
N SER A 41 7.27 -2.96 7.39
CA SER A 41 7.92 -3.78 8.42
C SER A 41 7.19 -5.11 8.61
N LEU A 42 5.86 -5.07 8.69
CA LEU A 42 5.06 -6.28 8.82
C LEU A 42 5.15 -7.17 7.57
N SER A 43 5.14 -6.56 6.40
CA SER A 43 5.30 -7.30 5.13
C SER A 43 6.67 -7.96 5.04
N GLY A 44 7.71 -7.28 5.52
CA GLY A 44 9.06 -7.84 5.60
C GLY A 44 9.14 -9.02 6.56
N VAL A 45 8.49 -8.93 7.71
CA VAL A 45 8.38 -10.05 8.65
C VAL A 45 7.66 -11.23 8.00
N GLY A 46 6.59 -10.96 7.25
CA GLY A 46 5.88 -11.99 6.50
C GLY A 46 6.78 -12.70 5.49
N ALA A 47 7.55 -11.95 4.73
CA ALA A 47 8.51 -12.51 3.78
C ALA A 47 9.59 -13.34 4.48
N TRP A 48 10.08 -12.88 5.62
CA TRP A 48 11.05 -13.62 6.42
C TRP A 48 10.48 -14.94 6.91
N LEU A 49 9.24 -14.96 7.42
CA LEU A 49 8.58 -16.18 7.86
C LEU A 49 8.42 -17.17 6.70
N VAL A 50 8.08 -16.70 5.51
CA VAL A 50 8.00 -17.53 4.30
C VAL A 50 9.36 -18.12 3.98
N SER A 51 10.44 -17.33 4.04
CA SER A 51 11.78 -17.80 3.72
C SER A 51 12.26 -18.90 4.66
N ARG A 52 11.83 -18.87 5.91
CA ARG A 52 12.22 -19.86 6.92
C ARG A 52 11.30 -21.07 6.97
N SER A 53 10.21 -21.07 6.22
CA SER A 53 9.26 -22.17 6.22
C SER A 53 9.83 -23.42 5.52
N SER A 54 9.19 -24.57 5.78
CA SER A 54 9.49 -25.83 5.10
C SER A 54 8.66 -26.03 3.81
N ALA A 55 7.94 -25.01 3.37
CA ALA A 55 7.14 -25.05 2.15
C ALA A 55 8.00 -25.36 0.91
N SER A 56 7.35 -25.88 -0.13
CA SER A 56 8.00 -26.18 -1.40
C SER A 56 8.59 -24.91 -2.02
N TRP A 57 9.65 -25.08 -2.79
CA TRP A 57 10.30 -23.97 -3.50
C TRP A 57 9.31 -23.19 -4.39
N ASN A 58 8.42 -23.92 -5.10
CA ASN A 58 7.44 -23.28 -5.99
C ASN A 58 6.49 -22.35 -5.23
N LYS A 59 6.05 -22.74 -4.05
CA LYS A 59 5.18 -21.90 -3.20
C LYS A 59 5.92 -20.65 -2.74
N LYS A 60 7.17 -20.79 -2.32
CA LYS A 60 8.00 -19.66 -1.89
C LYS A 60 8.25 -18.69 -3.04
N VAL A 61 8.59 -19.20 -4.22
CA VAL A 61 8.83 -18.36 -5.41
C VAL A 61 7.58 -17.57 -5.77
N PHE A 62 6.41 -18.21 -5.76
CA PHE A 62 5.16 -17.50 -6.02
C PHE A 62 4.92 -16.37 -5.01
N ALA A 63 5.10 -16.66 -3.71
CA ALA A 63 4.91 -15.67 -2.65
C ALA A 63 5.89 -14.50 -2.78
N PHE A 64 7.17 -14.77 -3.07
CA PHE A 64 8.18 -13.73 -3.28
C PHE A 64 7.92 -12.92 -4.55
N PHE A 65 7.46 -13.56 -5.60
CA PHE A 65 7.10 -12.86 -6.84
C PHE A 65 5.91 -11.91 -6.60
N ALA A 66 4.89 -12.37 -5.89
CA ALA A 66 3.75 -11.53 -5.54
C ALA A 66 4.16 -10.33 -4.67
N PHE A 67 5.03 -10.57 -3.69
CA PHE A 67 5.56 -9.50 -2.84
C PHE A 67 6.40 -8.50 -3.63
N GLY A 68 7.27 -8.99 -4.52
CA GLY A 68 8.05 -8.14 -5.41
C GLY A 68 7.18 -7.27 -6.31
N THR A 69 6.11 -7.85 -6.85
CA THR A 69 5.12 -7.11 -7.64
C THR A 69 4.48 -6.00 -6.81
N LEU A 70 4.13 -6.29 -5.56
CA LEU A 70 3.58 -5.31 -4.65
C LEU A 70 4.55 -4.13 -4.43
N ILE A 71 5.83 -4.42 -4.23
CA ILE A 71 6.86 -3.38 -4.06
C ILE A 71 6.96 -2.52 -5.32
N VAL A 72 7.02 -3.14 -6.49
CA VAL A 72 7.11 -2.42 -7.78
C VAL A 72 5.89 -1.52 -7.98
N LEU A 73 4.70 -2.02 -7.69
CA LEU A 73 3.47 -1.21 -7.80
C LEU A 73 3.48 -0.02 -6.85
N ASN A 74 4.04 -0.17 -5.65
CA ASN A 74 4.20 0.96 -4.73
C ASN A 74 5.17 2.01 -5.27
N LEU A 75 6.26 1.58 -5.89
CA LEU A 75 7.20 2.51 -6.53
C LEU A 75 6.54 3.25 -7.70
N ILE A 76 5.76 2.55 -8.52
CA ILE A 76 5.01 3.18 -9.61
C ILE A 76 4.00 4.18 -9.04
N SER A 77 3.31 3.80 -7.98
CA SER A 77 2.34 4.66 -7.31
C SER A 77 2.95 5.98 -6.84
N SER A 78 4.21 5.95 -6.39
CA SER A 78 4.89 7.16 -5.94
C SER A 78 5.14 8.16 -7.07
N MET A 79 5.10 7.70 -8.31
CA MET A 79 5.28 8.54 -9.50
C MET A 79 3.98 9.16 -10.01
N ILE A 80 2.84 8.70 -9.51
CA ILE A 80 1.52 9.18 -9.93
C ILE A 80 1.05 10.22 -8.91
N PRO A 81 0.96 11.51 -9.31
CA PRO A 81 0.47 12.53 -8.39
C PRO A 81 -1.02 12.34 -8.08
N LEU A 82 -1.43 12.75 -6.89
CA LEU A 82 -2.84 12.78 -6.52
C LEU A 82 -3.56 13.85 -7.35
N ASN A 83 -4.55 13.43 -8.11
CA ASN A 83 -5.37 14.33 -8.91
C ASN A 83 -6.84 14.21 -8.50
N PRO A 84 -7.33 15.09 -7.61
CA PRO A 84 -8.69 14.99 -7.12
C PRO A 84 -9.76 15.26 -8.20
N GLU A 85 -9.43 16.04 -9.23
CA GLU A 85 -10.36 16.36 -10.30
C GLU A 85 -10.55 15.19 -11.28
N SER A 86 -9.49 14.39 -11.49
CA SER A 86 -9.53 13.23 -12.38
C SER A 86 -8.71 12.08 -11.78
N PRO A 87 -9.26 11.37 -10.78
CA PRO A 87 -8.49 10.40 -10.00
C PRO A 87 -8.39 9.01 -10.62
N LYS A 88 -8.71 8.84 -11.90
CA LYS A 88 -8.79 7.52 -12.53
C LYS A 88 -7.49 6.71 -12.41
N TRP A 89 -6.33 7.35 -12.56
CA TRP A 89 -5.04 6.69 -12.45
C TRP A 89 -4.70 6.36 -11.00
N ASN A 90 -5.14 7.20 -10.07
CA ASN A 90 -5.01 6.92 -8.64
C ASN A 90 -5.83 5.68 -8.25
N TYR A 91 -7.06 5.56 -8.74
CA TYR A 91 -7.87 4.38 -8.49
C TYR A 91 -7.28 3.13 -9.17
N ALA A 92 -6.82 3.25 -10.41
CA ALA A 92 -6.25 2.13 -11.14
C ALA A 92 -5.06 1.52 -10.39
N ILE A 93 -4.13 2.36 -9.94
CA ILE A 93 -2.95 1.89 -9.20
C ILE A 93 -3.33 1.34 -7.82
N LEU A 94 -4.31 1.93 -7.14
CA LEU A 94 -4.79 1.42 -5.86
C LEU A 94 -5.43 0.05 -5.98
N ILE A 95 -6.22 -0.18 -7.04
CA ILE A 95 -6.82 -1.49 -7.30
C ILE A 95 -5.72 -2.52 -7.57
N ALA A 96 -4.70 -2.15 -8.34
CA ALA A 96 -3.57 -3.02 -8.61
C ALA A 96 -2.80 -3.37 -7.33
N ILE A 97 -2.53 -2.38 -6.48
CA ILE A 97 -1.85 -2.58 -5.20
C ILE A 97 -2.71 -3.44 -4.26
N TRP A 98 -4.00 -3.16 -4.18
CA TRP A 98 -4.92 -3.93 -3.35
C TRP A 98 -4.95 -5.39 -3.78
N SER A 99 -5.02 -5.65 -5.08
CA SER A 99 -5.00 -7.00 -5.62
C SER A 99 -3.68 -7.71 -5.33
N ALA A 100 -2.54 -7.03 -5.53
CA ALA A 100 -1.22 -7.60 -5.26
C ALA A 100 -1.03 -7.88 -3.78
N ALA A 101 -1.47 -7.00 -2.89
CA ALA A 101 -1.39 -7.20 -1.44
C ALA A 101 -2.26 -8.37 -1.00
N SER A 102 -3.46 -8.50 -1.56
CA SER A 102 -4.36 -9.60 -1.25
C SER A 102 -3.78 -10.94 -1.71
N ILE A 103 -3.24 -11.00 -2.93
CA ILE A 103 -2.59 -12.21 -3.46
C ILE A 103 -1.38 -12.57 -2.62
N THR A 104 -0.55 -11.61 -2.26
CA THR A 104 0.61 -11.83 -1.39
C THR A 104 0.17 -12.37 -0.03
N GLY A 105 -0.86 -11.78 0.55
CA GLY A 105 -1.41 -12.22 1.83
C GLY A 105 -1.93 -13.65 1.77
N ILE A 106 -2.64 -14.02 0.72
CA ILE A 106 -3.15 -15.39 0.52
C ILE A 106 -1.98 -16.36 0.32
N ALA A 107 -1.03 -16.03 -0.54
CA ALA A 107 0.13 -16.87 -0.82
C ALA A 107 0.96 -17.11 0.45
N ASN A 108 1.24 -16.04 1.20
CA ASN A 108 1.96 -16.12 2.47
C ASN A 108 1.17 -16.93 3.51
N GLY A 109 -0.15 -16.72 3.59
CA GLY A 109 -1.01 -17.39 4.57
C GLY A 109 -1.12 -18.89 4.36
N ARG A 110 -0.99 -19.35 3.11
CA ARG A 110 -0.96 -20.77 2.79
C ARG A 110 0.35 -21.44 3.21
N ILE A 111 1.39 -20.66 3.39
CA ILE A 111 2.71 -21.14 3.84
C ILE A 111 2.84 -21.02 5.35
N ASP A 112 2.51 -19.84 5.90
CA ASP A 112 2.52 -19.57 7.34
C ASP A 112 1.39 -18.59 7.63
N ARG A 113 0.47 -18.98 8.49
CA ARG A 113 -0.69 -18.14 8.82
C ARG A 113 -0.28 -16.75 9.32
N ARG A 114 0.79 -16.66 10.10
CA ARG A 114 1.28 -15.39 10.63
C ARG A 114 1.76 -14.48 9.51
N ALA A 115 2.40 -15.04 8.49
CA ALA A 115 2.86 -14.29 7.33
C ALA A 115 1.70 -13.69 6.54
N GLY A 116 0.60 -14.43 6.41
CA GLY A 116 -0.62 -13.92 5.78
C GLY A 116 -1.29 -12.82 6.59
N LEU A 117 -1.39 -13.02 7.90
CA LEU A 117 -2.00 -12.03 8.80
C LEU A 117 -1.22 -10.72 8.83
N ALA A 118 0.09 -10.76 8.59
CA ALA A 118 0.92 -9.56 8.52
C ALA A 118 0.53 -8.61 7.39
N LEU A 119 -0.13 -9.11 6.34
CA LEU A 119 -0.61 -8.31 5.21
C LEU A 119 -2.02 -7.73 5.43
N VAL A 120 -2.75 -8.18 6.45
CA VAL A 120 -4.12 -7.70 6.71
C VAL A 120 -4.15 -6.20 6.98
N PRO A 121 -3.29 -5.63 7.84
CA PRO A 121 -3.27 -4.17 8.04
C PRO A 121 -3.01 -3.41 6.74
N TYR A 122 -2.19 -3.94 5.86
CA TYR A 122 -1.88 -3.33 4.58
C TYR A 122 -3.14 -3.25 3.69
N VAL A 123 -3.87 -4.36 3.56
CA VAL A 123 -5.10 -4.41 2.74
C VAL A 123 -6.16 -3.47 3.30
N VAL A 124 -6.32 -3.45 4.62
CA VAL A 124 -7.26 -2.53 5.29
C VAL A 124 -6.86 -1.08 5.01
N TRP A 125 -5.59 -0.75 5.11
CA TRP A 125 -5.10 0.60 4.84
C TRP A 125 -5.34 1.03 3.39
N ILE A 126 -5.09 0.17 2.42
CA ILE A 126 -5.31 0.48 1.00
C ILE A 126 -6.80 0.67 0.71
N THR A 127 -7.66 -0.12 1.33
CA THR A 127 -9.12 0.05 1.24
C THR A 127 -9.54 1.41 1.78
N PHE A 128 -9.02 1.80 2.94
CA PHE A 128 -9.26 3.12 3.53
C PHE A 128 -8.73 4.23 2.62
N ALA A 129 -7.53 4.07 2.06
CA ALA A 129 -6.93 5.06 1.17
C ALA A 129 -7.77 5.29 -0.08
N GLY A 130 -8.35 4.24 -0.65
CA GLY A 130 -9.26 4.34 -1.79
C GLY A 130 -10.51 5.14 -1.44
N TYR A 131 -11.10 4.87 -0.29
CA TYR A 131 -12.24 5.62 0.20
C TYR A 131 -11.89 7.10 0.47
N LEU A 132 -10.72 7.34 1.05
CA LEU A 132 -10.23 8.69 1.30
C LEU A 132 -10.08 9.48 0.00
N ILE A 133 -9.47 8.89 -1.03
CA ILE A 133 -9.32 9.53 -2.34
C ILE A 133 -10.69 9.85 -2.95
N TYR A 134 -11.63 8.93 -2.84
CA TYR A 134 -13.00 9.15 -3.32
C TYR A 134 -13.63 10.36 -2.64
N ARG A 135 -13.52 10.47 -1.32
CA ARG A 135 -14.07 11.62 -0.58
C ARG A 135 -13.35 12.92 -0.90
N ILE A 136 -12.04 12.89 -1.05
CA ILE A 136 -11.26 14.07 -1.43
C ILE A 136 -11.69 14.53 -2.82
N SER A 137 -11.88 13.63 -3.78
CA SER A 137 -12.32 13.99 -5.13
C SER A 137 -13.70 14.62 -5.15
N GLN A 138 -14.61 14.23 -4.25
CA GLN A 138 -15.92 14.84 -4.12
C GLN A 138 -15.87 16.26 -3.54
N LEU A 139 -14.88 16.56 -2.70
CA LEU A 139 -14.72 17.85 -2.02
C LEU A 139 -13.91 18.86 -2.84
N ASN A 140 -13.29 18.42 -3.90
CA ASN A 140 -12.47 19.21 -4.80
C ASN A 140 -12.97 19.05 -6.24
#